data_cced9ec4e63fd661802a2dc84181e715
#
_entry.id   cced9ec4e63fd661802a2dc84181e715
#
_cell.length_a   1.000
_cell.length_b   1.000
_cell.length_c   1.000
_cell.angle_alpha   90.00
_cell.angle_beta   90.00
_cell.angle_gamma   90.00
#
_symmetry.space_group_name_H-M   'P 1'
#
loop_
_entity.id
_entity.type
_entity.pdbx_description
1 polymer ?
#
loop_
_entity_poly.entity_id
_entity_poly.type
_entity_poly.pdbx_seq_one_letter_code
_entity_poly.pdbx_strand_id
1 'polypeptide(L)'
;MKHLIVGLALAGSIVTTIVAQNADPQGPRRTAESPRRTADGVTPLLTAIYHGDVQAVDRLIAAGANVRAANREGVTPLAMACLDGDLPIIERLLAAGADPKARGPNGETLLMLAARNGRVDVLKRLLAAGADVNAREGLRGTTALMWAAEQRHPEAVKTLLAAGADPAITSGPAGLPQNYMAPRVNVSAVQEARLRRARAAAAGRTYDEQVAFERQNPVAAGASSTGRPVDQSATDDDTVVQAGLVGNGGGGLTALIFAAREGDIESARALLDGGARINQTTEYGWTPVLTAVNNRNYAVAKMLIDRGADVNIANKGGWTPLYLATDNRNIEGGDYPVPKPDLDHLEIIKALLEHGANPNARVRDNTLTRTIFTMQWFFEDGATAFVRAAQSSDTELMKVLLEYHADPFLATANGDTALTAAGGIGWVEGVTYERSPQENVEAIRMLLDLGADANAANNEGRTALMGAALKGRNAAVQLLVDRGAKLETQDRGSRDTDKLGSAAAGHTWQALDYAEGLVRVGVQSATAYPETAALIRTLMRQRGLPVPPENRNILSICVVALCQ
;
A
#
# COMPACT_ATOMS: atom_id res chain seq x y z
N MET A 1 8.52 4.99 -26.18
CA MET A 1 9.80 5.45 -25.61
C MET A 1 10.13 4.55 -24.44
N LYS A 2 11.34 4.10 -24.36
CA LYS A 2 11.93 2.97 -23.66
C LYS A 2 11.51 2.85 -22.19
N HIS A 3 10.70 1.85 -21.85
CA HIS A 3 10.51 1.41 -20.46
C HIS A 3 11.64 0.48 -20.06
N LEU A 4 12.33 0.87 -19.03
CA LEU A 4 13.47 0.21 -18.44
C LEU A 4 13.01 -1.12 -17.80
N ILE A 5 13.37 -2.23 -18.41
CA ILE A 5 13.20 -3.57 -17.85
C ILE A 5 14.36 -3.79 -16.86
N VAL A 6 14.09 -3.58 -15.58
CA VAL A 6 14.98 -4.06 -14.52
C VAL A 6 14.53 -5.46 -14.12
N GLY A 7 15.25 -6.44 -14.61
CA GLY A 7 14.99 -7.83 -14.16
C GLY A 7 15.44 -8.89 -15.14
N LEU A 8 16.66 -8.84 -15.64
CA LEU A 8 17.49 -9.98 -16.08
C LEU A 8 18.84 -9.46 -16.62
N ALA A 9 19.57 -8.77 -15.78
CA ALA A 9 20.92 -8.29 -16.11
C ALA A 9 21.99 -9.39 -15.85
N LEU A 10 21.74 -10.62 -16.27
CA LEU A 10 22.73 -11.71 -16.16
C LEU A 10 23.04 -12.42 -17.49
N ALA A 11 22.50 -11.94 -18.60
CA ALA A 11 22.84 -12.50 -19.91
C ALA A 11 23.72 -11.58 -20.79
N GLY A 12 24.04 -10.38 -20.34
CA GLY A 12 24.72 -9.37 -21.18
C GLY A 12 26.25 -9.30 -21.07
N SER A 13 26.89 -10.00 -20.17
CA SER A 13 28.34 -9.81 -19.92
C SER A 13 29.26 -10.92 -20.40
N ILE A 14 28.82 -11.93 -21.17
CA ILE A 14 29.65 -13.07 -21.54
C ILE A 14 29.95 -13.17 -23.06
N VAL A 15 29.56 -12.18 -23.88
CA VAL A 15 29.71 -12.31 -25.35
C VAL A 15 30.91 -11.55 -25.91
N THR A 16 31.73 -10.86 -25.12
CA THR A 16 32.78 -9.98 -25.69
C THR A 16 34.21 -10.50 -25.61
N THR A 17 34.47 -11.81 -25.47
CA THR A 17 35.88 -12.28 -25.52
C THR A 17 36.04 -13.65 -26.16
N ILE A 18 35.58 -13.87 -27.38
CA ILE A 18 36.08 -14.97 -28.22
C ILE A 18 36.15 -14.49 -29.67
N VAL A 19 37.18 -13.74 -30.02
CA VAL A 19 37.72 -13.69 -31.40
C VAL A 19 39.22 -13.71 -31.32
N ALA A 20 39.79 -14.64 -32.06
CA ALA A 20 41.16 -14.84 -32.42
C ALA A 20 42.04 -15.63 -31.45
N GLN A 21 42.24 -16.90 -31.80
CA GLN A 21 43.60 -17.40 -32.02
C GLN A 21 43.62 -18.73 -32.80
N ASN A 22 44.15 -18.62 -34.01
CA ASN A 22 45.01 -19.54 -34.76
C ASN A 22 44.53 -20.94 -35.19
N ALA A 23 44.40 -21.05 -36.49
CA ALA A 23 44.43 -22.29 -37.25
C ALA A 23 45.84 -22.92 -37.23
N ASP A 24 45.90 -24.21 -36.93
CA ASP A 24 47.02 -25.08 -37.23
C ASP A 24 46.49 -26.30 -38.01
N PRO A 25 47.05 -26.62 -39.18
CA PRO A 25 46.55 -27.71 -40.02
C PRO A 25 47.32 -29.00 -39.75
N GLN A 26 46.56 -30.07 -39.62
CA GLN A 26 46.96 -31.50 -39.68
C GLN A 26 47.03 -32.26 -38.34
N GLY A 27 45.95 -32.97 -38.11
CA GLY A 27 45.85 -34.09 -37.19
C GLY A 27 44.67 -35.02 -37.55
N PRO A 28 44.64 -36.29 -37.22
CA PRO A 28 43.76 -37.31 -37.78
C PRO A 28 42.28 -37.06 -37.38
N ARG A 29 41.37 -37.37 -38.32
CA ARG A 29 39.91 -37.28 -38.18
C ARG A 29 39.45 -37.94 -36.88
N ARG A 30 39.08 -37.12 -35.88
CA ARG A 30 38.34 -37.55 -34.71
C ARG A 30 36.86 -37.70 -35.05
N THR A 31 36.28 -38.82 -34.67
CA THR A 31 34.85 -39.11 -34.60
C THR A 31 34.09 -37.97 -33.96
N ALA A 32 32.89 -37.67 -34.45
CA ALA A 32 32.00 -36.58 -34.06
C ALA A 32 31.99 -36.33 -32.53
N GLU A 33 32.73 -35.32 -32.08
CA GLU A 33 32.64 -34.81 -30.71
C GLU A 33 31.30 -34.14 -30.54
N SER A 34 30.56 -34.58 -29.53
CA SER A 34 29.38 -33.84 -29.06
C SER A 34 29.78 -32.38 -28.80
N PRO A 35 29.01 -31.40 -29.26
CA PRO A 35 29.36 -30.00 -29.13
C PRO A 35 29.59 -29.64 -27.65
N ARG A 36 30.76 -29.08 -27.34
CA ARG A 36 31.21 -28.79 -25.97
C ARG A 36 30.33 -27.74 -25.34
N ARG A 37 29.84 -28.02 -24.12
CA ARG A 37 29.22 -27.00 -23.27
C ARG A 37 30.26 -25.96 -22.84
N THR A 38 29.85 -24.68 -22.79
CA THR A 38 30.65 -23.63 -22.14
C THR A 38 30.75 -23.86 -20.64
N ALA A 39 31.62 -23.12 -19.95
CA ALA A 39 31.73 -23.17 -18.49
C ALA A 39 30.38 -22.93 -17.77
N ASP A 40 29.49 -22.17 -18.38
CA ASP A 40 28.15 -21.85 -17.87
C ASP A 40 27.08 -22.88 -18.29
N GLY A 41 27.48 -23.98 -18.91
CA GLY A 41 26.57 -25.02 -19.37
C GLY A 41 25.74 -24.63 -20.61
N VAL A 42 26.03 -23.50 -21.25
CA VAL A 42 25.37 -23.07 -22.49
C VAL A 42 25.78 -24.04 -23.62
N THR A 43 24.78 -24.58 -24.29
CA THR A 43 24.98 -25.48 -25.41
C THR A 43 24.91 -24.72 -26.74
N PRO A 44 25.52 -25.21 -27.83
CA PRO A 44 25.34 -24.61 -29.16
C PRO A 44 23.88 -24.44 -29.55
N LEU A 45 23.01 -25.36 -29.12
CA LEU A 45 21.57 -25.25 -29.36
C LEU A 45 20.97 -24.04 -28.64
N LEU A 46 21.31 -23.79 -27.36
CA LEU A 46 20.89 -22.62 -26.63
C LEU A 46 21.38 -21.31 -27.28
N THR A 47 22.62 -21.32 -27.77
CA THR A 47 23.17 -20.16 -28.50
C THR A 47 22.43 -19.90 -29.81
N ALA A 48 22.12 -20.94 -30.59
CA ALA A 48 21.34 -20.79 -31.82
C ALA A 48 19.91 -20.24 -31.55
N ILE A 49 19.28 -20.72 -30.47
CA ILE A 49 17.95 -20.21 -30.05
C ILE A 49 18.02 -18.74 -29.62
N TYR A 50 19.02 -18.38 -28.81
CA TYR A 50 19.21 -16.99 -28.38
C TYR A 50 19.37 -16.01 -29.55
N HIS A 51 19.96 -16.47 -30.66
CA HIS A 51 20.11 -15.68 -31.88
C HIS A 51 18.92 -15.81 -32.85
N GLY A 52 17.92 -16.60 -32.55
CA GLY A 52 16.80 -16.86 -33.44
C GLY A 52 17.20 -17.56 -34.74
N ASP A 53 18.35 -18.26 -34.76
CA ASP A 53 18.86 -18.96 -35.97
C ASP A 53 18.15 -20.30 -36.12
N VAL A 54 16.98 -20.26 -36.75
CA VAL A 54 16.16 -21.45 -37.04
C VAL A 54 16.93 -22.51 -37.81
N GLN A 55 17.79 -22.12 -38.78
CA GLN A 55 18.55 -23.05 -39.57
C GLN A 55 19.64 -23.76 -38.75
N ALA A 56 20.29 -23.01 -37.84
CA ALA A 56 21.25 -23.63 -36.92
C ALA A 56 20.54 -24.57 -35.94
N VAL A 57 19.36 -24.22 -35.46
CA VAL A 57 18.53 -25.10 -34.62
C VAL A 57 18.22 -26.39 -35.34
N ASP A 58 17.75 -26.33 -36.59
CA ASP A 58 17.46 -27.52 -37.40
C ASP A 58 18.68 -28.41 -37.58
N ARG A 59 19.85 -27.84 -37.93
CA ARG A 59 21.11 -28.57 -38.08
C ARG A 59 21.54 -29.26 -36.79
N LEU A 60 21.42 -28.54 -35.67
CA LEU A 60 21.83 -29.07 -34.37
C LEU A 60 20.91 -30.17 -33.87
N ILE A 61 19.60 -30.04 -34.06
CA ILE A 61 18.65 -31.11 -33.74
C ILE A 61 18.88 -32.34 -34.59
N ALA A 62 19.10 -32.19 -35.90
CA ALA A 62 19.44 -33.30 -36.81
C ALA A 62 20.77 -33.97 -36.45
N ALA A 63 21.73 -33.24 -35.89
CA ALA A 63 22.99 -33.77 -35.37
C ALA A 63 22.87 -34.42 -33.98
N GLY A 64 21.64 -34.55 -33.43
CA GLY A 64 21.39 -35.21 -32.14
C GLY A 64 21.63 -34.34 -30.92
N ALA A 65 21.56 -33.02 -31.06
CA ALA A 65 21.64 -32.11 -29.90
C ALA A 65 20.53 -32.42 -28.86
N ASN A 66 20.89 -32.42 -27.60
CA ASN A 66 19.96 -32.71 -26.52
C ASN A 66 19.01 -31.50 -26.30
N VAL A 67 17.78 -31.60 -26.80
CA VAL A 67 16.71 -30.56 -26.70
C VAL A 67 16.20 -30.33 -25.27
N ARG A 68 16.62 -31.19 -24.30
CA ARG A 68 16.24 -31.06 -22.88
C ARG A 68 17.41 -30.59 -22.01
N ALA A 69 18.57 -30.33 -22.57
CA ALA A 69 19.76 -29.96 -21.80
C ALA A 69 19.60 -28.51 -21.30
N ALA A 70 19.43 -28.35 -19.99
CA ALA A 70 19.41 -27.04 -19.35
C ALA A 70 20.85 -26.50 -19.18
N ASN A 71 20.98 -25.16 -19.16
CA ASN A 71 22.20 -24.48 -18.73
C ASN A 71 22.38 -24.59 -17.19
N ARG A 72 23.38 -23.91 -16.63
CA ARG A 72 23.65 -23.94 -15.18
C ARG A 72 22.51 -23.31 -14.36
N GLU A 73 21.81 -22.32 -14.92
CA GLU A 73 20.64 -21.65 -14.32
C GLU A 73 19.35 -22.47 -14.48
N GLY A 74 19.38 -23.65 -15.05
CA GLY A 74 18.22 -24.51 -15.26
C GLY A 74 17.35 -24.13 -16.46
N VAL A 75 17.78 -23.20 -17.32
CA VAL A 75 17.04 -22.78 -18.51
C VAL A 75 17.20 -23.82 -19.62
N THR A 76 16.07 -24.41 -20.06
CA THR A 76 16.03 -25.37 -21.17
C THR A 76 15.91 -24.65 -22.52
N PRO A 77 16.29 -25.32 -23.65
CA PRO A 77 16.05 -24.78 -25.00
C PRO A 77 14.63 -24.34 -25.24
N LEU A 78 13.63 -25.12 -24.81
CA LEU A 78 12.23 -24.77 -24.99
C LEU A 78 11.81 -23.58 -24.10
N ALA A 79 12.34 -23.45 -22.89
CA ALA A 79 12.08 -22.30 -22.03
C ALA A 79 12.62 -20.99 -22.63
N MET A 80 13.83 -21.04 -23.20
CA MET A 80 14.43 -19.88 -23.88
C MET A 80 13.60 -19.48 -25.11
N ALA A 81 13.21 -20.42 -25.94
CA ALA A 81 12.35 -20.13 -27.10
C ALA A 81 10.96 -19.57 -26.70
N CYS A 82 10.40 -20.01 -25.56
CA CYS A 82 9.15 -19.47 -25.03
C CYS A 82 9.32 -18.03 -24.47
N LEU A 83 10.47 -17.71 -23.89
CA LEU A 83 10.78 -16.34 -23.44
C LEU A 83 10.84 -15.37 -24.63
N ASP A 84 11.46 -15.77 -25.72
CA ASP A 84 11.58 -14.96 -26.93
C ASP A 84 10.28 -15.01 -27.78
N GLY A 85 9.44 -16.00 -27.54
CA GLY A 85 8.19 -16.23 -28.26
C GLY A 85 8.40 -16.68 -29.70
N ASP A 86 9.49 -17.39 -29.98
CA ASP A 86 9.83 -17.89 -31.33
C ASP A 86 9.07 -19.19 -31.61
N LEU A 87 7.84 -19.05 -32.14
CA LEU A 87 6.99 -20.19 -32.47
C LEU A 87 7.63 -21.20 -33.43
N PRO A 88 8.32 -20.78 -34.52
CA PRO A 88 9.04 -21.71 -35.38
C PRO A 88 10.06 -22.59 -34.65
N ILE A 89 10.84 -22.03 -33.73
CA ILE A 89 11.80 -22.79 -32.92
C ILE A 89 11.08 -23.69 -31.91
N ILE A 90 10.03 -23.18 -31.26
CA ILE A 90 9.21 -23.95 -30.32
C ILE A 90 8.65 -25.21 -30.98
N GLU A 91 8.10 -25.09 -32.19
CA GLU A 91 7.56 -26.22 -32.95
C GLU A 91 8.61 -27.30 -33.22
N ARG A 92 9.82 -26.89 -33.62
CA ARG A 92 10.95 -27.81 -33.86
C ARG A 92 11.39 -28.53 -32.60
N LEU A 93 11.50 -27.81 -31.51
CA LEU A 93 11.90 -28.38 -30.23
C LEU A 93 10.86 -29.37 -29.70
N LEU A 94 9.55 -29.05 -29.81
CA LEU A 94 8.46 -29.95 -29.44
C LEU A 94 8.44 -31.21 -30.32
N ALA A 95 8.61 -31.04 -31.65
CA ALA A 95 8.72 -32.16 -32.57
C ALA A 95 9.94 -33.07 -32.26
N ALA A 96 11.03 -32.50 -31.79
CA ALA A 96 12.22 -33.22 -31.35
C ALA A 96 12.12 -33.81 -29.92
N GLY A 97 10.94 -33.73 -29.30
CA GLY A 97 10.66 -34.33 -27.99
C GLY A 97 11.05 -33.49 -26.78
N ALA A 98 11.16 -32.16 -26.92
CA ALA A 98 11.26 -31.28 -25.78
C ALA A 98 9.97 -31.40 -24.93
N ASP A 99 10.11 -31.32 -23.60
CA ASP A 99 9.00 -31.50 -22.67
C ASP A 99 8.19 -30.20 -22.50
N PRO A 100 6.91 -30.13 -22.95
CA PRO A 100 6.06 -28.96 -22.79
C PRO A 100 5.67 -28.69 -21.34
N LYS A 101 5.89 -29.63 -20.42
CA LYS A 101 5.64 -29.53 -18.99
C LYS A 101 6.89 -29.17 -18.18
N ALA A 102 8.01 -28.93 -18.87
CA ALA A 102 9.25 -28.53 -18.20
C ALA A 102 9.04 -27.28 -17.35
N ARG A 103 9.73 -27.26 -16.21
CA ARG A 103 9.68 -26.14 -15.27
C ARG A 103 11.05 -25.47 -15.19
N GLY A 104 11.03 -24.16 -15.02
CA GLY A 104 12.23 -23.40 -14.72
C GLY A 104 12.67 -23.52 -13.25
N PRO A 105 13.75 -22.84 -12.87
CA PRO A 105 14.38 -22.96 -11.54
C PRO A 105 13.45 -22.65 -10.35
N ASN A 106 12.52 -21.73 -10.54
CA ASN A 106 11.56 -21.32 -9.51
C ASN A 106 10.22 -22.07 -9.65
N GLY A 107 10.16 -23.10 -10.47
CA GLY A 107 8.96 -23.86 -10.75
C GLY A 107 8.02 -23.22 -11.78
N GLU A 108 8.42 -22.10 -12.40
CA GLU A 108 7.67 -21.47 -13.48
C GLU A 108 7.52 -22.41 -14.68
N THR A 109 6.34 -22.41 -15.29
CA THR A 109 6.05 -23.23 -16.46
C THR A 109 6.27 -22.44 -17.75
N LEU A 110 6.46 -23.18 -18.86
CA LEU A 110 6.57 -22.58 -20.19
C LEU A 110 5.35 -21.75 -20.55
N LEU A 111 4.17 -22.20 -20.09
CA LEU A 111 2.92 -21.49 -20.28
C LEU A 111 2.92 -20.12 -19.57
N MET A 112 3.52 -20.03 -18.39
CA MET A 112 3.69 -18.75 -17.67
C MET A 112 4.59 -17.80 -18.43
N LEU A 113 5.71 -18.29 -18.99
CA LEU A 113 6.62 -17.47 -19.79
C LEU A 113 5.93 -16.90 -21.04
N ALA A 114 5.18 -17.73 -21.74
CA ALA A 114 4.37 -17.30 -22.89
C ALA A 114 3.26 -16.32 -22.50
N ALA A 115 2.59 -16.53 -21.36
CA ALA A 115 1.54 -15.67 -20.83
C ALA A 115 2.07 -14.29 -20.44
N ARG A 116 3.25 -14.25 -19.80
CA ARG A 116 3.94 -13.01 -19.44
C ARG A 116 4.22 -12.11 -20.65
N ASN A 117 4.51 -12.71 -21.80
CA ASN A 117 4.85 -12.00 -23.02
C ASN A 117 3.63 -11.84 -23.97
N GLY A 118 2.45 -12.27 -23.55
CA GLY A 118 1.22 -12.16 -24.34
C GLY A 118 1.21 -12.98 -25.63
N ARG A 119 2.06 -14.02 -25.74
CA ARG A 119 2.23 -14.82 -26.95
C ARG A 119 1.12 -15.87 -27.12
N VAL A 120 -0.01 -15.43 -27.67
CA VAL A 120 -1.22 -16.24 -27.86
C VAL A 120 -0.96 -17.48 -28.73
N ASP A 121 -0.17 -17.33 -29.77
CA ASP A 121 0.25 -18.40 -30.67
C ASP A 121 1.05 -19.50 -29.91
N VAL A 122 2.00 -19.09 -29.09
CA VAL A 122 2.79 -19.98 -28.24
C VAL A 122 1.92 -20.64 -27.17
N LEU A 123 1.01 -19.86 -26.52
CA LEU A 123 0.06 -20.40 -25.54
C LEU A 123 -0.77 -21.54 -26.14
N LYS A 124 -1.39 -21.31 -27.29
CA LYS A 124 -2.18 -22.32 -28.01
C LYS A 124 -1.35 -23.56 -28.33
N ARG A 125 -0.11 -23.36 -28.77
CA ARG A 125 0.79 -24.48 -29.14
C ARG A 125 1.20 -25.32 -27.94
N LEU A 126 1.53 -24.68 -26.80
CA LEU A 126 1.88 -25.37 -25.55
C LEU A 126 0.67 -26.12 -24.96
N LEU A 127 -0.51 -25.50 -24.96
CA LEU A 127 -1.75 -26.12 -24.51
C LEU A 127 -2.09 -27.36 -25.34
N ALA A 128 -1.96 -27.27 -26.67
CA ALA A 128 -2.14 -28.41 -27.57
C ALA A 128 -1.10 -29.53 -27.34
N ALA A 129 0.07 -29.19 -26.80
CA ALA A 129 1.10 -30.16 -26.41
C ALA A 129 0.89 -30.73 -24.99
N GLY A 130 -0.21 -30.37 -24.32
CA GLY A 130 -0.60 -30.90 -23.00
C GLY A 130 0.01 -30.17 -21.82
N ALA A 131 0.38 -28.90 -21.97
CA ALA A 131 0.77 -28.07 -20.83
C ALA A 131 -0.42 -27.90 -19.86
N ASP A 132 -0.17 -27.97 -18.56
CA ASP A 132 -1.18 -27.78 -17.52
C ASP A 132 -1.50 -26.28 -17.35
N VAL A 133 -2.72 -25.90 -17.72
CA VAL A 133 -3.20 -24.51 -17.70
C VAL A 133 -3.29 -23.94 -16.28
N ASN A 134 -3.50 -24.81 -15.28
CA ASN A 134 -3.67 -24.44 -13.87
C ASN A 134 -2.42 -24.71 -13.02
N ALA A 135 -1.31 -25.05 -13.65
CA ALA A 135 -0.04 -25.24 -12.94
C ALA A 135 0.34 -23.98 -12.16
N ARG A 136 0.92 -24.19 -10.98
CA ARG A 136 1.40 -23.12 -10.07
C ARG A 136 2.92 -23.14 -10.01
N GLU A 137 3.55 -21.97 -10.03
CA GLU A 137 5.00 -21.86 -9.78
C GLU A 137 5.32 -21.99 -8.28
N GLY A 138 6.61 -22.18 -7.96
CA GLY A 138 7.02 -22.58 -6.62
C GLY A 138 7.22 -21.46 -5.61
N LEU A 139 7.40 -20.21 -6.04
CA LEU A 139 7.71 -19.09 -5.14
C LEU A 139 6.46 -18.43 -4.55
N ARG A 140 5.51 -18.10 -5.41
CA ARG A 140 4.30 -17.36 -5.06
C ARG A 140 3.03 -18.15 -5.32
N GLY A 141 3.13 -19.35 -5.89
CA GLY A 141 1.99 -20.17 -6.27
C GLY A 141 1.12 -19.52 -7.35
N THR A 142 1.67 -18.65 -8.18
CA THR A 142 0.95 -17.98 -9.26
C THR A 142 0.77 -18.89 -10.46
N THR A 143 -0.24 -18.57 -11.31
CA THR A 143 -0.60 -19.31 -12.52
C THR A 143 -0.30 -18.50 -13.78
N ALA A 144 -0.34 -19.14 -14.95
CA ALA A 144 -0.20 -18.45 -16.23
C ALA A 144 -1.29 -17.38 -16.43
N LEU A 145 -2.51 -17.61 -15.94
CA LEU A 145 -3.61 -16.65 -16.00
C LEU A 145 -3.29 -15.37 -15.20
N MET A 146 -2.69 -15.53 -14.02
CA MET A 146 -2.25 -14.38 -13.20
C MET A 146 -1.14 -13.60 -13.88
N TRP A 147 -0.17 -14.29 -14.52
CA TRP A 147 0.92 -13.64 -15.24
C TRP A 147 0.42 -12.85 -16.46
N ALA A 148 -0.55 -13.40 -17.21
CA ALA A 148 -1.19 -12.68 -18.32
C ALA A 148 -1.91 -11.41 -17.82
N ALA A 149 -2.66 -11.50 -16.73
CA ALA A 149 -3.39 -10.37 -16.14
C ALA A 149 -2.44 -9.30 -15.57
N GLU A 150 -1.36 -9.71 -14.89
CA GLU A 150 -0.34 -8.80 -14.35
C GLU A 150 0.37 -8.00 -15.43
N GLN A 151 0.55 -8.60 -16.61
CA GLN A 151 1.25 -7.97 -17.73
C GLN A 151 0.30 -7.28 -18.73
N ARG A 152 -1.00 -7.23 -18.43
CA ARG A 152 -2.03 -6.56 -19.24
C ARG A 152 -2.15 -7.17 -20.65
N HIS A 153 -2.27 -8.49 -20.72
CA HIS A 153 -2.44 -9.25 -21.96
C HIS A 153 -3.83 -9.87 -22.07
N PRO A 154 -4.88 -9.10 -22.41
CA PRO A 154 -6.26 -9.59 -22.42
C PRO A 154 -6.50 -10.77 -23.38
N GLU A 155 -5.84 -10.83 -24.53
CA GLU A 155 -5.98 -11.94 -25.46
C GLU A 155 -5.34 -13.24 -24.93
N ALA A 156 -4.26 -13.13 -24.16
CA ALA A 156 -3.69 -14.26 -23.43
C ALA A 156 -4.63 -14.74 -22.31
N VAL A 157 -5.22 -13.81 -21.55
CA VAL A 157 -6.26 -14.10 -20.55
C VAL A 157 -7.42 -14.86 -21.17
N LYS A 158 -8.02 -14.36 -22.25
CA LYS A 158 -9.11 -15.03 -22.98
C LYS A 158 -8.73 -16.43 -23.47
N THR A 159 -7.50 -16.56 -23.99
CA THR A 159 -6.99 -17.85 -24.49
C THR A 159 -6.83 -18.87 -23.37
N LEU A 160 -6.30 -18.46 -22.22
CA LEU A 160 -6.14 -19.33 -21.06
C LEU A 160 -7.50 -19.73 -20.46
N LEU A 161 -8.45 -18.80 -20.35
CA LEU A 161 -9.81 -19.09 -19.88
C LEU A 161 -10.52 -20.09 -20.81
N ALA A 162 -10.42 -19.89 -22.12
CA ALA A 162 -10.98 -20.82 -23.12
C ALA A 162 -10.36 -22.23 -23.03
N ALA A 163 -9.12 -22.34 -22.51
CA ALA A 163 -8.44 -23.60 -22.28
C ALA A 163 -8.73 -24.21 -20.89
N GLY A 164 -9.64 -23.63 -20.11
CA GLY A 164 -10.03 -24.13 -18.78
C GLY A 164 -9.17 -23.62 -17.62
N ALA A 165 -8.52 -22.47 -17.79
CA ALA A 165 -7.88 -21.81 -16.65
C ALA A 165 -8.93 -21.43 -15.60
N ASP A 166 -8.69 -21.80 -14.35
CA ASP A 166 -9.57 -21.47 -13.22
C ASP A 166 -9.25 -20.07 -12.67
N PRO A 167 -10.13 -19.07 -12.87
CA PRO A 167 -9.91 -17.71 -12.39
C PRO A 167 -10.03 -17.57 -10.88
N ALA A 168 -10.54 -18.58 -10.18
CA ALA A 168 -10.69 -18.58 -8.72
C ALA A 168 -9.41 -19.02 -7.97
N ILE A 169 -8.41 -19.55 -8.67
CA ILE A 169 -7.12 -19.88 -8.08
C ILE A 169 -6.49 -18.63 -7.48
N THR A 170 -5.96 -18.78 -6.27
CA THR A 170 -5.25 -17.71 -5.56
C THR A 170 -3.75 -17.97 -5.56
N SER A 171 -2.95 -16.92 -5.52
CA SER A 171 -1.52 -17.03 -5.22
C SER A 171 -1.27 -17.70 -3.87
N GLY A 172 -0.06 -18.15 -3.62
CA GLY A 172 0.34 -18.71 -2.32
C GLY A 172 0.23 -17.68 -1.20
N PRO A 173 0.45 -18.14 0.06
CA PRO A 173 0.33 -17.27 1.21
C PRO A 173 1.29 -16.08 1.10
N ALA A 174 0.89 -14.97 1.70
CA ALA A 174 1.80 -13.86 1.93
C ALA A 174 3.00 -14.41 2.70
N GLY A 175 4.18 -14.34 2.13
CA GLY A 175 5.40 -14.58 2.89
C GLY A 175 5.45 -13.64 4.10
N LEU A 176 6.34 -13.92 5.05
CA LEU A 176 6.62 -12.95 6.11
C LEU A 176 6.90 -11.59 5.46
N PRO A 177 6.24 -10.52 5.91
CA PRO A 177 6.45 -9.20 5.37
C PRO A 177 7.95 -8.87 5.43
N GLN A 178 8.58 -8.72 4.28
CA GLN A 178 9.95 -8.21 4.25
C GLN A 178 9.87 -6.74 4.62
N ASN A 179 10.50 -6.41 5.71
CA ASN A 179 10.56 -5.05 6.24
C ASN A 179 11.48 -4.20 5.36
N TYR A 180 10.96 -3.69 4.26
CA TYR A 180 11.75 -2.90 3.32
C TYR A 180 12.03 -1.47 3.82
N MET A 181 11.21 -0.95 4.74
CA MET A 181 11.24 0.48 5.07
C MET A 181 11.13 0.80 6.57
N ALA A 182 11.32 -0.15 7.46
CA ALA A 182 11.19 0.12 8.88
C ALA A 182 12.46 -0.08 9.70
N PRO A 183 13.56 0.62 9.44
CA PRO A 183 14.60 0.75 10.46
C PRO A 183 14.14 1.59 11.65
N ARG A 184 12.94 2.20 11.60
CA ARG A 184 12.43 3.14 12.63
C ARG A 184 11.22 2.67 13.42
N VAL A 185 10.53 1.62 13.00
CA VAL A 185 9.54 0.99 13.88
C VAL A 185 10.32 0.12 14.86
N ASN A 186 10.27 0.48 16.12
CA ASN A 186 10.78 -0.37 17.17
C ASN A 186 9.90 -1.61 17.27
N VAL A 187 10.21 -2.63 16.45
CA VAL A 187 9.47 -3.89 16.35
C VAL A 187 9.32 -4.51 17.74
N SER A 188 10.33 -4.39 18.60
CA SER A 188 10.27 -4.86 19.97
C SER A 188 9.21 -4.13 20.80
N ALA A 189 9.09 -2.81 20.65
CA ALA A 189 8.08 -2.03 21.36
C ALA A 189 6.66 -2.33 20.86
N VAL A 190 6.50 -2.56 19.57
CA VAL A 190 5.20 -2.96 18.98
C VAL A 190 4.81 -4.35 19.45
N GLN A 191 5.73 -5.31 19.43
CA GLN A 191 5.49 -6.66 19.96
C GLN A 191 5.19 -6.66 21.44
N GLU A 192 5.90 -5.86 22.23
CA GLU A 192 5.64 -5.71 23.66
C GLU A 192 4.27 -5.09 23.93
N ALA A 193 3.88 -4.06 23.18
CA ALA A 193 2.55 -3.47 23.26
C ALA A 193 1.46 -4.50 22.90
N ARG A 194 1.71 -5.34 21.91
CA ARG A 194 0.81 -6.43 21.50
C ARG A 194 0.66 -7.49 22.61
N LEU A 195 1.78 -7.98 23.14
CA LEU A 195 1.77 -8.95 24.25
C LEU A 195 1.09 -8.36 25.49
N ARG A 196 1.25 -7.05 25.71
CA ARG A 196 0.57 -6.35 26.79
C ARG A 196 -0.93 -6.28 26.57
N ARG A 197 -1.40 -6.02 25.34
CA ARG A 197 -2.84 -6.08 24.99
C ARG A 197 -3.42 -7.47 25.20
N ALA A 198 -2.72 -8.51 24.76
CA ALA A 198 -3.15 -9.89 24.96
C ALA A 198 -3.24 -10.24 26.46
N ARG A 199 -2.25 -9.83 27.26
CA ARG A 199 -2.28 -10.00 28.73
C ARG A 199 -3.41 -9.21 29.39
N ALA A 200 -3.67 -7.99 28.93
CA ALA A 200 -4.77 -7.16 29.38
C ALA A 200 -6.12 -7.86 29.13
N ALA A 201 -6.34 -8.31 27.89
CA ALA A 201 -7.56 -9.03 27.52
C ALA A 201 -7.76 -10.32 28.34
N ALA A 202 -6.72 -11.13 28.49
CA ALA A 202 -6.74 -12.36 29.29
C ALA A 202 -7.04 -12.11 30.78
N ALA A 203 -6.66 -10.92 31.29
CA ALA A 203 -6.90 -10.53 32.67
C ALA A 203 -8.17 -9.68 32.88
N GLY A 204 -8.97 -9.46 31.83
CA GLY A 204 -10.16 -8.59 31.87
C GLY A 204 -9.85 -7.13 32.18
N ARG A 205 -8.64 -6.64 31.81
CA ARG A 205 -8.18 -5.29 32.06
C ARG A 205 -8.16 -4.48 30.77
N THR A 206 -8.27 -3.17 30.90
CA THR A 206 -7.89 -2.24 29.82
C THR A 206 -6.37 -2.23 29.63
N TYR A 207 -5.90 -1.71 28.50
CA TYR A 207 -4.45 -1.57 28.25
C TYR A 207 -3.75 -0.71 29.30
N ASP A 208 -4.38 0.40 29.70
CA ASP A 208 -3.82 1.34 30.69
C ASP A 208 -3.77 0.71 32.10
N GLU A 209 -4.78 -0.06 32.48
CA GLU A 209 -4.78 -0.83 33.73
C GLU A 209 -3.70 -1.91 33.73
N GLN A 210 -3.45 -2.54 32.59
CA GLN A 210 -2.37 -3.50 32.44
C GLN A 210 -1.00 -2.84 32.55
N VAL A 211 -0.80 -1.67 31.96
CA VAL A 211 0.42 -0.86 32.10
C VAL A 211 0.65 -0.49 33.57
N ALA A 212 -0.39 -0.02 34.25
CA ALA A 212 -0.31 0.32 35.68
C ALA A 212 0.02 -0.89 36.53
N PHE A 213 -0.61 -2.05 36.25
CA PHE A 213 -0.34 -3.31 36.93
C PHE A 213 1.13 -3.77 36.75
N GLU A 214 1.66 -3.73 35.51
CA GLU A 214 3.04 -4.13 35.21
C GLU A 214 4.08 -3.20 35.88
N ARG A 215 3.77 -1.91 35.98
CA ARG A 215 4.61 -0.95 36.73
C ARG A 215 4.68 -1.27 38.24
N GLN A 216 3.57 -1.71 38.82
CA GLN A 216 3.49 -2.09 40.22
C GLN A 216 4.03 -3.49 40.49
N ASN A 217 4.07 -4.37 39.48
CA ASN A 217 4.49 -5.75 39.59
C ASN A 217 5.53 -6.12 38.52
N PRO A 218 6.76 -5.61 38.62
CA PRO A 218 7.78 -5.77 37.58
C PRO A 218 8.18 -7.23 37.32
N VAL A 219 7.96 -8.14 38.26
CA VAL A 219 8.23 -9.58 38.10
C VAL A 219 7.16 -10.25 37.24
N ALA A 220 5.93 -9.72 37.21
CA ALA A 220 4.84 -10.26 36.41
C ALA A 220 4.98 -9.85 34.92
N ALA A 221 5.83 -8.88 34.60
CA ALA A 221 6.11 -8.44 33.24
C ALA A 221 6.98 -9.44 32.44
N GLY A 222 7.40 -10.54 33.04
CA GLY A 222 8.19 -11.60 32.43
C GLY A 222 9.48 -11.08 31.80
N ALA A 223 10.61 -11.40 32.36
CA ALA A 223 11.93 -11.04 31.83
C ALA A 223 12.07 -11.44 30.36
N SER A 224 11.82 -10.52 29.45
CA SER A 224 11.95 -10.71 28.02
C SER A 224 12.75 -9.55 27.42
N SER A 225 13.95 -9.34 27.91
CA SER A 225 14.91 -8.45 27.25
C SER A 225 16.10 -9.20 26.64
N THR A 226 16.02 -10.52 26.52
CA THR A 226 17.10 -11.31 25.91
C THR A 226 16.54 -12.26 24.86
N GLY A 227 16.70 -11.85 23.61
CA GLY A 227 17.03 -12.66 22.44
C GLY A 227 16.41 -14.06 22.27
N ARG A 228 15.14 -14.27 22.56
CA ARG A 228 14.47 -15.51 22.16
C ARG A 228 13.90 -15.36 20.74
N PRO A 229 14.11 -16.35 19.86
CA PRO A 229 13.44 -16.35 18.56
C PRO A 229 11.93 -16.28 18.77
N VAL A 230 11.28 -15.36 18.10
CA VAL A 230 9.81 -15.28 18.04
C VAL A 230 9.32 -16.60 17.47
N ASP A 231 8.43 -17.27 18.18
CA ASP A 231 7.73 -18.45 17.67
C ASP A 231 6.95 -18.01 16.42
N GLN A 232 7.41 -18.49 15.26
CA GLN A 232 6.83 -18.18 13.95
C GLN A 232 5.50 -18.91 13.69
N SER A 233 5.04 -19.72 14.64
CA SER A 233 3.80 -20.50 14.52
C SER A 233 2.54 -19.78 15.00
N ALA A 234 2.66 -18.58 15.56
CA ALA A 234 1.49 -17.79 15.93
C ALA A 234 0.80 -17.25 14.67
N THR A 235 -0.15 -18.01 14.18
CA THR A 235 -1.12 -17.64 13.13
C THR A 235 -2.16 -16.69 13.72
N ASP A 236 -1.73 -15.55 14.24
CA ASP A 236 -2.67 -14.61 14.81
C ASP A 236 -3.05 -13.54 13.80
N ASP A 237 -4.32 -13.32 13.72
CA ASP A 237 -5.07 -12.33 12.95
C ASP A 237 -4.62 -10.87 13.17
N ASP A 238 -3.68 -10.67 14.10
CA ASP A 238 -3.14 -9.40 14.55
C ASP A 238 -1.72 -9.10 14.04
N THR A 239 -1.27 -9.74 12.98
CA THR A 239 0.00 -9.31 12.38
C THR A 239 -0.12 -7.86 11.96
N VAL A 240 0.66 -7.00 12.61
CA VAL A 240 0.83 -5.61 12.20
C VAL A 240 1.18 -5.61 10.72
N VAL A 241 0.23 -5.21 9.89
CA VAL A 241 0.47 -5.03 8.46
C VAL A 241 1.47 -3.90 8.36
N GLN A 242 2.69 -4.23 7.99
CA GLN A 242 3.71 -3.20 7.84
C GLN A 242 3.34 -2.35 6.63
N ALA A 243 3.29 -1.06 6.85
CA ALA A 243 3.12 -0.08 5.83
C ALA A 243 4.10 -0.33 4.67
N GLY A 244 3.66 -0.20 3.43
CA GLY A 244 4.43 -0.54 2.22
C GLY A 244 4.11 -1.91 1.60
N LEU A 245 3.50 -2.83 2.34
CA LEU A 245 3.01 -4.10 1.78
C LEU A 245 1.56 -4.03 1.32
N VAL A 246 0.88 -2.98 1.71
CA VAL A 246 -0.55 -2.84 1.57
C VAL A 246 -1.00 -2.75 0.10
N GLY A 247 -0.24 -2.09 -0.75
CA GLY A 247 -0.54 -1.98 -2.17
C GLY A 247 -0.35 -3.29 -2.96
N ASN A 248 0.36 -4.26 -2.40
CA ASN A 248 0.64 -5.55 -3.05
C ASN A 248 -0.34 -6.66 -2.65
N GLY A 249 -1.31 -6.38 -1.78
CA GLY A 249 -2.39 -7.29 -1.44
C GLY A 249 -2.02 -8.54 -0.65
N GLY A 250 -0.77 -8.75 -0.30
CA GLY A 250 -0.32 -9.96 0.41
C GLY A 250 -0.50 -11.24 -0.41
N GLY A 251 -0.77 -12.37 0.27
CA GLY A 251 -1.12 -13.64 -0.37
C GLY A 251 -2.61 -13.71 -0.76
N GLY A 252 -2.95 -14.74 -1.50
CA GLY A 252 -4.33 -14.96 -1.93
C GLY A 252 -4.78 -14.09 -3.11
N LEU A 253 -3.84 -13.56 -3.92
CA LEU A 253 -4.14 -12.76 -5.09
C LEU A 253 -4.75 -13.62 -6.21
N THR A 254 -5.84 -13.14 -6.81
CA THR A 254 -6.45 -13.75 -8.02
C THR A 254 -6.03 -13.01 -9.28
N ALA A 255 -6.24 -13.63 -10.44
CA ALA A 255 -6.02 -12.95 -11.72
C ALA A 255 -6.83 -11.65 -11.86
N LEU A 256 -8.06 -11.61 -11.30
CA LEU A 256 -8.90 -10.40 -11.31
C LEU A 256 -8.31 -9.28 -10.44
N ILE A 257 -7.69 -9.61 -9.31
CA ILE A 257 -6.99 -8.63 -8.46
C ILE A 257 -5.76 -8.08 -9.19
N PHE A 258 -5.01 -8.93 -9.92
CA PHE A 258 -3.90 -8.46 -10.75
C PHE A 258 -4.39 -7.50 -11.85
N ALA A 259 -5.45 -7.86 -12.60
CA ALA A 259 -6.03 -6.99 -13.63
C ALA A 259 -6.51 -5.65 -13.03
N ALA A 260 -7.13 -5.68 -11.85
CA ALA A 260 -7.60 -4.49 -11.15
C ALA A 260 -6.43 -3.59 -10.69
N ARG A 261 -5.33 -4.20 -10.22
CA ARG A 261 -4.11 -3.49 -9.82
C ARG A 261 -3.44 -2.78 -10.99
N GLU A 262 -3.38 -3.46 -12.13
CA GLU A 262 -2.71 -2.95 -13.33
C GLU A 262 -3.60 -2.04 -14.20
N GLY A 263 -4.89 -1.90 -13.87
CA GLY A 263 -5.83 -1.08 -14.62
C GLY A 263 -6.23 -1.68 -15.97
N ASP A 264 -6.15 -3.00 -16.13
CA ASP A 264 -6.51 -3.68 -17.37
C ASP A 264 -8.00 -4.06 -17.39
N ILE A 265 -8.80 -3.15 -17.92
CA ILE A 265 -10.26 -3.31 -17.98
C ILE A 265 -10.69 -4.49 -18.88
N GLU A 266 -9.95 -4.76 -19.97
CA GLU A 266 -10.29 -5.83 -20.89
C GLU A 266 -9.98 -7.21 -20.28
N SER A 267 -8.85 -7.35 -19.59
CA SER A 267 -8.57 -8.56 -18.82
C SER A 267 -9.57 -8.74 -17.68
N ALA A 268 -9.92 -7.67 -16.95
CA ALA A 268 -10.89 -7.75 -15.87
C ALA A 268 -12.28 -8.19 -16.38
N ARG A 269 -12.75 -7.67 -17.53
CA ARG A 269 -13.97 -8.11 -18.18
C ARG A 269 -13.92 -9.59 -18.57
N ALA A 270 -12.86 -9.99 -19.25
CA ALA A 270 -12.68 -11.38 -19.68
C ALA A 270 -12.66 -12.35 -18.49
N LEU A 271 -12.03 -11.97 -17.39
CA LEU A 271 -12.00 -12.77 -16.16
C LEU A 271 -13.38 -12.91 -15.53
N LEU A 272 -14.16 -11.83 -15.45
CA LEU A 272 -15.55 -11.89 -14.95
C LEU A 272 -16.45 -12.75 -15.84
N ASP A 273 -16.35 -12.59 -17.17
CA ASP A 273 -17.08 -13.39 -18.14
C ASP A 273 -16.65 -14.87 -18.08
N GLY A 274 -15.41 -15.14 -17.69
CA GLY A 274 -14.85 -16.46 -17.43
C GLY A 274 -15.15 -17.04 -16.05
N GLY A 275 -15.99 -16.37 -15.24
CA GLY A 275 -16.44 -16.88 -13.94
C GLY A 275 -15.59 -16.47 -12.74
N ALA A 276 -14.73 -15.47 -12.86
CA ALA A 276 -14.02 -14.92 -11.71
C ALA A 276 -15.00 -14.36 -10.68
N ARG A 277 -14.76 -14.63 -9.40
CA ARG A 277 -15.58 -14.14 -8.30
C ARG A 277 -15.25 -12.68 -8.02
N ILE A 278 -16.20 -11.77 -8.33
CA ILE A 278 -16.03 -10.32 -8.28
C ILE A 278 -15.62 -9.80 -6.88
N ASN A 279 -16.07 -10.46 -5.81
CA ASN A 279 -15.83 -10.08 -4.42
C ASN A 279 -14.80 -10.97 -3.72
N GLN A 280 -14.04 -11.80 -4.45
CA GLN A 280 -13.01 -12.64 -3.84
C GLN A 280 -11.90 -11.77 -3.25
N THR A 281 -11.59 -12.00 -1.97
CA THR A 281 -10.60 -11.22 -1.23
C THR A 281 -9.24 -11.89 -1.20
N THR A 282 -8.19 -11.07 -1.04
CA THR A 282 -6.87 -11.52 -0.61
C THR A 282 -6.89 -11.93 0.87
N GLU A 283 -5.77 -12.46 1.37
CA GLU A 283 -5.61 -12.75 2.80
C GLU A 283 -5.77 -11.53 3.71
N TYR A 284 -5.49 -10.32 3.21
CA TYR A 284 -5.68 -9.06 3.92
C TYR A 284 -7.02 -8.39 3.64
N GLY A 285 -7.96 -9.08 2.99
CA GLY A 285 -9.29 -8.58 2.72
C GLY A 285 -9.41 -7.65 1.51
N TRP A 286 -8.38 -7.54 0.67
CA TRP A 286 -8.47 -6.73 -0.54
C TRP A 286 -9.35 -7.38 -1.59
N THR A 287 -10.41 -6.68 -1.99
CA THR A 287 -11.24 -7.04 -3.15
C THR A 287 -10.67 -6.45 -4.43
N PRO A 288 -11.10 -6.91 -5.61
CA PRO A 288 -10.74 -6.28 -6.88
C PRO A 288 -11.09 -4.78 -6.93
N VAL A 289 -12.30 -4.38 -6.45
CA VAL A 289 -12.70 -2.97 -6.45
C VAL A 289 -11.85 -2.14 -5.49
N LEU A 290 -11.55 -2.66 -4.30
CA LEU A 290 -10.66 -2.01 -3.34
C LEU A 290 -9.25 -1.80 -3.93
N THR A 291 -8.74 -2.83 -4.61
CA THR A 291 -7.43 -2.79 -5.26
C THR A 291 -7.40 -1.77 -6.41
N ALA A 292 -8.45 -1.74 -7.24
CA ALA A 292 -8.56 -0.77 -8.33
C ALA A 292 -8.59 0.68 -7.80
N VAL A 293 -9.40 0.93 -6.77
CA VAL A 293 -9.49 2.27 -6.12
C VAL A 293 -8.14 2.68 -5.52
N ASN A 294 -7.46 1.77 -4.80
CA ASN A 294 -6.16 2.05 -4.21
C ASN A 294 -5.12 2.48 -5.25
N ASN A 295 -5.15 1.85 -6.42
CA ASN A 295 -4.21 2.12 -7.50
C ASN A 295 -4.68 3.24 -8.44
N ARG A 296 -5.81 3.90 -8.14
CA ARG A 296 -6.43 4.97 -8.94
C ARG A 296 -6.86 4.53 -10.35
N ASN A 297 -7.10 3.24 -10.54
CA ASN A 297 -7.65 2.63 -11.75
C ASN A 297 -9.18 2.70 -11.70
N TYR A 298 -9.73 3.91 -11.72
CA TYR A 298 -11.14 4.15 -11.46
C TYR A 298 -12.06 3.66 -12.57
N ALA A 299 -11.58 3.59 -13.82
CA ALA A 299 -12.34 2.98 -14.90
C ALA A 299 -12.60 1.48 -14.65
N VAL A 300 -11.59 0.76 -14.14
CA VAL A 300 -11.77 -0.63 -13.71
C VAL A 300 -12.67 -0.72 -12.48
N ALA A 301 -12.46 0.15 -11.48
CA ALA A 301 -13.31 0.19 -10.30
C ALA A 301 -14.78 0.40 -10.67
N LYS A 302 -15.06 1.39 -11.54
CA LYS A 302 -16.41 1.68 -12.02
C LYS A 302 -17.03 0.47 -12.75
N MET A 303 -16.28 -0.17 -13.64
CA MET A 303 -16.74 -1.37 -14.33
C MET A 303 -17.07 -2.50 -13.34
N LEU A 304 -16.27 -2.70 -12.29
CA LEU A 304 -16.53 -3.68 -11.24
C LEU A 304 -17.80 -3.33 -10.45
N ILE A 305 -18.00 -2.06 -10.11
CA ILE A 305 -19.20 -1.55 -9.41
C ILE A 305 -20.44 -1.80 -10.29
N ASP A 306 -20.40 -1.40 -11.55
CA ASP A 306 -21.49 -1.60 -12.52
C ASP A 306 -21.83 -3.10 -12.73
N ARG A 307 -20.87 -3.99 -12.49
CA ARG A 307 -21.04 -5.46 -12.51
C ARG A 307 -21.45 -6.07 -11.17
N GLY A 308 -21.77 -5.26 -10.16
CA GLY A 308 -22.30 -5.69 -8.87
C GLY A 308 -21.22 -6.05 -7.84
N ALA A 309 -20.05 -5.46 -7.90
CA ALA A 309 -19.09 -5.57 -6.80
C ALA A 309 -19.68 -4.97 -5.53
N ASP A 310 -19.50 -5.67 -4.40
CA ASP A 310 -19.90 -5.15 -3.09
C ASP A 310 -18.93 -4.02 -2.68
N VAL A 311 -19.46 -2.80 -2.66
CA VAL A 311 -18.73 -1.57 -2.35
C VAL A 311 -18.49 -1.37 -0.84
N ASN A 312 -19.03 -2.24 0.01
CA ASN A 312 -18.92 -2.17 1.47
C ASN A 312 -17.92 -3.16 2.06
N ILE A 313 -17.37 -4.07 1.26
CA ILE A 313 -16.32 -4.95 1.76
C ILE A 313 -15.07 -4.12 2.06
N ALA A 314 -14.69 -4.11 3.34
CA ALA A 314 -13.48 -3.47 3.82
C ALA A 314 -12.34 -4.49 3.93
N ASN A 315 -11.10 -4.01 3.82
CA ASN A 315 -9.95 -4.83 4.17
C ASN A 315 -9.85 -5.05 5.69
N LYS A 316 -8.85 -5.82 6.16
CA LYS A 316 -8.65 -6.08 7.59
C LYS A 316 -8.47 -4.81 8.43
N GLY A 317 -7.95 -3.72 7.86
CA GLY A 317 -7.84 -2.41 8.50
C GLY A 317 -9.15 -1.60 8.52
N GLY A 318 -10.25 -2.14 8.01
CA GLY A 318 -11.54 -1.45 7.94
C GLY A 318 -11.65 -0.42 6.82
N TRP A 319 -10.71 -0.41 5.88
CA TRP A 319 -10.71 0.53 4.76
C TRP A 319 -11.69 0.06 3.69
N THR A 320 -12.71 0.85 3.44
CA THR A 320 -13.68 0.64 2.36
C THR A 320 -13.23 1.34 1.07
N PRO A 321 -13.78 0.96 -0.09
CA PRO A 321 -13.53 1.70 -1.35
C PRO A 321 -13.85 3.19 -1.24
N LEU A 322 -14.93 3.56 -0.52
CA LEU A 322 -15.30 4.96 -0.32
C LEU A 322 -14.27 5.73 0.50
N TYR A 323 -13.77 5.15 1.60
CA TYR A 323 -12.73 5.79 2.40
C TYR A 323 -11.44 5.96 1.60
N LEU A 324 -11.01 4.92 0.87
CA LEU A 324 -9.83 4.98 0.00
C LEU A 324 -9.95 6.02 -1.12
N ALA A 325 -11.10 6.11 -1.77
CA ALA A 325 -11.34 7.12 -2.81
C ALA A 325 -11.28 8.54 -2.23
N THR A 326 -11.85 8.73 -1.03
CA THR A 326 -11.78 9.99 -0.28
C THR A 326 -10.34 10.34 0.09
N ASP A 327 -9.57 9.38 0.59
CA ASP A 327 -8.16 9.57 0.92
C ASP A 327 -7.32 9.89 -0.31
N ASN A 328 -7.51 9.16 -1.42
CA ASN A 328 -6.86 9.43 -2.69
C ASN A 328 -7.06 10.86 -3.22
N ARG A 329 -8.24 11.44 -2.98
CA ARG A 329 -8.58 12.81 -3.37
C ARG A 329 -7.92 13.86 -2.47
N ASN A 330 -7.62 13.49 -1.23
CA ASN A 330 -7.23 14.41 -0.16
C ASN A 330 -5.80 14.17 0.36
N ILE A 331 -4.98 13.44 -0.39
CA ILE A 331 -3.57 13.23 -0.08
C ILE A 331 -2.68 13.92 -1.11
N GLU A 332 -1.66 14.62 -0.66
CA GLU A 332 -0.60 15.12 -1.51
C GLU A 332 0.31 13.96 -1.97
N GLY A 333 0.91 14.12 -3.15
CA GLY A 333 1.82 13.13 -3.71
C GLY A 333 3.07 12.86 -2.85
N GLY A 334 3.38 13.74 -1.91
CA GLY A 334 4.57 13.65 -1.08
C GLY A 334 5.83 13.42 -1.93
N ASP A 335 6.78 12.66 -1.37
CA ASP A 335 8.02 12.29 -2.07
C ASP A 335 7.85 11.13 -3.07
N TYR A 336 6.65 10.58 -3.22
CA TYR A 336 6.37 9.46 -4.09
C TYR A 336 5.53 9.88 -5.29
N PRO A 337 5.91 9.46 -6.52
CA PRO A 337 5.07 9.67 -7.67
C PRO A 337 3.76 8.89 -7.51
N VAL A 338 2.68 9.63 -7.31
CA VAL A 338 1.34 9.05 -7.22
C VAL A 338 0.79 8.92 -8.64
N PRO A 339 0.28 7.75 -9.05
CA PRO A 339 -0.33 7.59 -10.36
C PRO A 339 -1.48 8.58 -10.55
N LYS A 340 -1.51 9.23 -11.71
CA LYS A 340 -2.65 10.06 -12.07
C LYS A 340 -3.87 9.16 -12.25
N PRO A 341 -5.03 9.49 -11.65
CA PRO A 341 -6.25 8.71 -11.86
C PRO A 341 -6.72 8.83 -13.32
N ASP A 342 -7.33 7.77 -13.81
CA ASP A 342 -7.92 7.70 -15.16
C ASP A 342 -9.33 8.32 -15.24
N LEU A 343 -10.02 8.49 -14.11
CA LEU A 343 -11.27 9.25 -13.95
C LEU A 343 -11.15 10.22 -12.78
N ASP A 344 -12.07 11.18 -12.70
CA ASP A 344 -12.11 12.12 -11.57
C ASP A 344 -12.44 11.41 -10.25
N HIS A 345 -11.84 11.87 -9.16
CA HIS A 345 -12.06 11.31 -7.82
C HIS A 345 -13.53 11.41 -7.36
N LEU A 346 -14.22 12.51 -7.69
CA LEU A 346 -15.63 12.67 -7.31
C LEU A 346 -16.53 11.76 -8.14
N GLU A 347 -16.18 11.46 -9.37
CA GLU A 347 -16.94 10.54 -10.21
C GLU A 347 -16.98 9.14 -9.59
N ILE A 348 -15.83 8.60 -9.18
CA ILE A 348 -15.80 7.28 -8.53
C ILE A 348 -16.45 7.30 -7.14
N ILE A 349 -16.29 8.39 -6.36
CA ILE A 349 -16.93 8.53 -5.05
C ILE A 349 -18.45 8.52 -5.21
N LYS A 350 -19.00 9.29 -6.15
CA LYS A 350 -20.43 9.29 -6.45
C LYS A 350 -20.93 7.92 -6.89
N ALA A 351 -20.21 7.26 -7.81
CA ALA A 351 -20.56 5.91 -8.24
C ALA A 351 -20.60 4.92 -7.05
N LEU A 352 -19.66 5.00 -6.12
CA LEU A 352 -19.68 4.18 -4.90
C LEU A 352 -20.91 4.46 -4.04
N LEU A 353 -21.23 5.72 -3.82
CA LEU A 353 -22.39 6.14 -3.01
C LEU A 353 -23.72 5.75 -3.68
N GLU A 354 -23.87 5.95 -4.98
CA GLU A 354 -25.03 5.56 -5.79
C GLU A 354 -25.28 4.04 -5.73
N HIS A 355 -24.22 3.23 -5.55
CA HIS A 355 -24.32 1.79 -5.40
C HIS A 355 -24.34 1.33 -3.92
N GLY A 356 -24.65 2.24 -3.00
CA GLY A 356 -24.93 1.92 -1.60
C GLY A 356 -23.70 1.80 -0.72
N ALA A 357 -22.58 2.44 -1.06
CA ALA A 357 -21.47 2.54 -0.13
C ALA A 357 -21.88 3.26 1.16
N ASN A 358 -21.56 2.67 2.30
CA ASN A 358 -21.88 3.25 3.61
C ASN A 358 -20.97 4.47 3.91
N PRO A 359 -21.47 5.70 3.92
CA PRO A 359 -20.66 6.89 4.17
C PRO A 359 -20.17 6.97 5.63
N ASN A 360 -20.78 6.19 6.52
CA ASN A 360 -20.49 6.14 7.95
C ASN A 360 -19.60 4.94 8.33
N ALA A 361 -19.08 4.22 7.35
CA ALA A 361 -18.10 3.15 7.58
C ALA A 361 -16.84 3.72 8.25
N ARG A 362 -16.34 3.00 9.26
CA ARG A 362 -15.23 3.45 10.11
C ARG A 362 -13.98 2.62 9.84
N VAL A 363 -12.86 3.26 9.67
CA VAL A 363 -11.53 2.62 9.65
C VAL A 363 -11.25 2.02 11.01
N ARG A 364 -10.51 0.91 11.07
CA ARG A 364 -10.15 0.22 12.32
C ARG A 364 -8.71 0.49 12.75
N ASP A 365 -7.84 0.78 11.82
CA ASP A 365 -6.43 1.04 12.11
C ASP A 365 -5.74 1.85 11.00
N ASN A 366 -4.53 2.32 11.30
CA ASN A 366 -3.71 3.13 10.40
C ASN A 366 -2.84 2.30 9.44
N THR A 367 -3.10 1.00 9.26
CA THR A 367 -2.21 0.10 8.50
C THR A 367 -2.05 0.45 7.04
N LEU A 368 -2.93 1.31 6.51
CA LEU A 368 -2.89 1.78 5.13
C LEU A 368 -2.39 3.22 4.98
N THR A 369 -1.93 3.85 6.06
CA THR A 369 -1.41 5.21 5.92
C THR A 369 -0.21 5.19 4.97
N ARG A 370 -0.34 5.90 3.87
CA ARG A 370 0.76 6.15 2.92
C ARG A 370 1.87 6.99 3.56
N THR A 371 1.67 7.41 4.77
CA THR A 371 2.50 8.32 5.54
C THR A 371 3.31 7.62 6.61
N ILE A 372 3.97 6.56 6.20
CA ILE A 372 4.84 5.74 7.06
C ILE A 372 5.96 6.55 7.70
N PHE A 373 6.34 7.65 7.08
CA PHE A 373 7.46 8.48 7.52
C PHE A 373 7.07 9.64 8.43
N THR A 374 5.78 9.98 8.48
CA THR A 374 5.29 11.06 9.32
C THR A 374 4.58 10.47 10.52
N MET A 375 5.10 10.70 11.69
CA MET A 375 4.37 10.43 12.92
C MET A 375 3.15 11.35 12.94
N GLN A 376 2.03 10.82 12.47
CA GLN A 376 0.77 11.54 12.45
C GLN A 376 0.26 11.66 13.87
N TRP A 377 -0.18 12.84 14.20
CA TRP A 377 -0.90 13.10 15.44
C TRP A 377 -2.42 12.97 15.28
N PHE A 378 -2.85 12.53 14.10
CA PHE A 378 -4.20 12.10 13.80
C PHE A 378 -4.23 10.57 13.70
N PHE A 379 -4.98 9.96 14.58
CA PHE A 379 -5.19 8.52 14.57
C PHE A 379 -6.46 8.24 13.76
N GLU A 380 -6.31 7.60 12.61
CA GLU A 380 -7.42 7.30 11.70
C GLU A 380 -8.38 6.24 12.24
N ASP A 381 -8.00 5.53 13.32
CA ASP A 381 -8.89 4.56 13.95
C ASP A 381 -10.23 5.18 14.29
N GLY A 382 -11.29 4.62 13.72
CA GLY A 382 -12.66 5.13 13.81
C GLY A 382 -12.99 6.29 12.88
N ALA A 383 -12.07 6.75 12.02
CA ALA A 383 -12.35 7.80 11.05
C ALA A 383 -13.38 7.36 10.00
N THR A 384 -14.21 8.31 9.56
CA THR A 384 -15.13 8.17 8.43
C THR A 384 -14.62 8.95 7.21
N ALA A 385 -15.17 8.68 6.03
CA ALA A 385 -14.90 9.47 4.83
C ALA A 385 -15.17 10.96 5.06
N PHE A 386 -16.19 11.31 5.87
CA PHE A 386 -16.52 12.70 6.19
C PHE A 386 -15.43 13.38 7.02
N VAL A 387 -14.92 12.72 8.06
CA VAL A 387 -13.80 13.25 8.87
C VAL A 387 -12.54 13.43 8.00
N ARG A 388 -12.26 12.48 7.11
CA ARG A 388 -11.10 12.56 6.20
C ARG A 388 -11.23 13.72 5.21
N ALA A 389 -12.42 13.95 4.66
CA ALA A 389 -12.71 15.12 3.80
C ALA A 389 -12.56 16.44 4.57
N ALA A 390 -13.07 16.50 5.81
CA ALA A 390 -12.96 17.67 6.67
C ALA A 390 -11.52 18.03 7.03
N GLN A 391 -10.64 17.03 7.24
CA GLN A 391 -9.22 17.23 7.52
C GLN A 391 -8.51 18.03 6.40
N SER A 392 -8.91 17.82 5.15
CA SER A 392 -8.42 18.57 3.99
C SER A 392 -9.27 19.78 3.62
N SER A 393 -10.32 20.07 4.39
CA SER A 393 -11.28 21.13 4.09
C SER A 393 -11.98 20.97 2.71
N ASP A 394 -12.22 19.72 2.30
CA ASP A 394 -12.86 19.38 1.03
C ASP A 394 -14.37 19.60 1.11
N THR A 395 -14.78 20.87 1.05
CA THR A 395 -16.19 21.27 1.21
C THR A 395 -17.09 20.68 0.13
N GLU A 396 -16.57 20.48 -1.08
CA GLU A 396 -17.30 19.85 -2.18
C GLU A 396 -17.64 18.39 -1.84
N LEU A 397 -16.66 17.63 -1.41
CA LEU A 397 -16.87 16.23 -1.00
C LEU A 397 -17.70 16.13 0.28
N MET A 398 -17.48 17.03 1.26
CA MET A 398 -18.31 17.06 2.48
C MET A 398 -19.80 17.24 2.14
N LYS A 399 -20.15 18.13 1.20
CA LYS A 399 -21.53 18.32 0.72
C LYS A 399 -22.08 17.05 0.08
N VAL A 400 -21.33 16.43 -0.82
CA VAL A 400 -21.72 15.16 -1.44
C VAL A 400 -21.97 14.07 -0.39
N LEU A 401 -21.07 13.91 0.57
CA LEU A 401 -21.24 12.90 1.63
C LEU A 401 -22.50 13.15 2.48
N LEU A 402 -22.82 14.43 2.79
CA LEU A 402 -24.06 14.80 3.51
C LEU A 402 -25.31 14.47 2.69
N GLU A 403 -25.31 14.69 1.37
CA GLU A 403 -26.41 14.30 0.48
C GLU A 403 -26.70 12.79 0.55
N TYR A 404 -25.68 11.98 0.82
CA TYR A 404 -25.80 10.53 1.01
C TYR A 404 -25.84 10.11 2.49
N HIS A 405 -26.26 10.98 3.38
CA HIS A 405 -26.52 10.72 4.80
C HIS A 405 -25.28 10.37 5.64
N ALA A 406 -24.13 10.96 5.30
CA ALA A 406 -22.98 10.92 6.21
C ALA A 406 -23.35 11.65 7.52
N ASP A 407 -23.02 11.03 8.65
CA ASP A 407 -23.15 11.66 9.96
C ASP A 407 -21.91 12.54 10.23
N PRO A 408 -22.04 13.87 10.27
CA PRO A 408 -20.93 14.80 10.46
C PRO A 408 -20.36 14.79 11.89
N PHE A 409 -21.03 14.12 12.83
CA PHE A 409 -20.68 14.12 14.26
C PHE A 409 -19.94 12.85 14.71
N LEU A 410 -19.74 11.87 13.82
CA LEU A 410 -18.94 10.70 14.15
C LEU A 410 -17.47 11.09 14.36
N ALA A 411 -16.99 10.89 15.58
CA ALA A 411 -15.60 11.13 15.92
C ALA A 411 -14.75 9.87 15.76
N THR A 412 -13.43 10.04 15.59
CA THR A 412 -12.46 8.94 15.62
C THR A 412 -12.43 8.26 16.99
N ALA A 413 -11.73 7.14 17.11
CA ALA A 413 -11.51 6.48 18.40
C ALA A 413 -10.76 7.37 19.39
N ASN A 414 -9.94 8.31 18.87
CA ASN A 414 -9.27 9.33 19.68
C ASN A 414 -10.17 10.52 20.03
N GLY A 415 -11.43 10.55 19.56
CA GLY A 415 -12.33 11.66 19.79
C GLY A 415 -12.16 12.85 18.84
N ASP A 416 -11.34 12.69 17.78
CA ASP A 416 -11.20 13.75 16.77
C ASP A 416 -12.48 13.84 15.94
N THR A 417 -13.13 15.02 15.98
CA THR A 417 -14.34 15.32 15.20
C THR A 417 -13.98 15.89 13.84
N ALA A 418 -14.95 15.96 12.93
CA ALA A 418 -14.77 16.67 11.67
C ALA A 418 -14.36 18.14 11.88
N LEU A 419 -14.86 18.80 12.94
CA LEU A 419 -14.50 20.17 13.27
C LEU A 419 -13.04 20.28 13.77
N THR A 420 -12.58 19.37 14.64
CA THR A 420 -11.19 19.38 15.11
C THR A 420 -10.24 19.10 13.96
N ALA A 421 -10.59 18.16 13.06
CA ALA A 421 -9.83 17.84 11.86
C ALA A 421 -9.75 19.03 10.89
N ALA A 422 -10.89 19.70 10.59
CA ALA A 422 -10.91 20.91 9.76
C ALA A 422 -10.13 22.06 10.41
N GLY A 423 -10.15 22.15 11.74
CA GLY A 423 -9.35 23.11 12.51
C GLY A 423 -7.84 22.90 12.33
N GLY A 424 -7.41 21.70 11.95
CA GLY A 424 -6.00 21.40 11.72
C GLY A 424 -5.42 20.31 12.61
N ILE A 425 -6.24 19.67 13.46
CA ILE A 425 -5.79 18.49 14.19
C ILE A 425 -5.55 17.36 13.18
N GLY A 426 -4.34 16.84 13.16
CA GLY A 426 -3.96 15.77 12.24
C GLY A 426 -3.45 16.23 10.87
N TRP A 427 -3.43 17.53 10.62
CA TRP A 427 -2.82 18.04 9.39
C TRP A 427 -1.30 17.84 9.43
N VAL A 428 -0.74 17.38 8.33
CA VAL A 428 0.71 17.19 8.15
C VAL A 428 1.13 17.83 6.83
N GLU A 429 2.10 18.73 6.90
CA GLU A 429 2.67 19.41 5.74
C GLU A 429 3.28 18.40 4.75
N GLY A 430 3.01 18.57 3.45
CA GLY A 430 3.48 17.67 2.40
C GLY A 430 2.78 16.32 2.33
N VAL A 431 1.76 16.07 3.17
CA VAL A 431 1.01 14.81 3.21
C VAL A 431 -0.48 15.04 3.05
N THR A 432 -1.04 15.91 3.88
CA THR A 432 -2.45 16.27 3.80
C THR A 432 -2.60 17.34 2.72
N TYR A 433 -3.34 17.02 1.65
CA TYR A 433 -3.65 18.02 0.63
C TYR A 433 -4.37 19.19 1.29
N GLU A 434 -3.75 20.35 1.23
CA GLU A 434 -4.30 21.56 1.82
C GLU A 434 -5.05 22.39 0.78
N ARG A 435 -6.33 22.56 1.00
CA ARG A 435 -7.15 23.46 0.20
C ARG A 435 -6.92 24.91 0.64
N SER A 436 -7.50 25.84 -0.10
CA SER A 436 -7.32 27.28 0.16
C SER A 436 -7.76 27.66 1.58
N PRO A 437 -7.18 28.75 2.15
CA PRO A 437 -7.65 29.29 3.44
C PRO A 437 -9.14 29.62 3.45
N GLN A 438 -9.71 29.99 2.31
CA GLN A 438 -11.14 30.28 2.16
C GLN A 438 -11.98 29.02 2.29
N GLU A 439 -11.60 27.93 1.64
CA GLU A 439 -12.26 26.62 1.76
C GLU A 439 -12.15 26.08 3.20
N ASN A 440 -11.03 26.31 3.88
CA ASN A 440 -10.88 25.94 5.28
C ASN A 440 -11.89 26.66 6.19
N VAL A 441 -12.06 27.98 6.01
CA VAL A 441 -13.07 28.75 6.75
C VAL A 441 -14.48 28.31 6.41
N GLU A 442 -14.75 27.97 5.13
CA GLU A 442 -16.05 27.45 4.70
C GLU A 442 -16.35 26.08 5.35
N ALA A 443 -15.37 25.16 5.39
CA ALA A 443 -15.53 23.87 6.05
C ALA A 443 -15.85 24.02 7.55
N ILE A 444 -15.11 24.86 8.26
CA ILE A 444 -15.35 25.16 9.68
C ILE A 444 -16.74 25.77 9.88
N ARG A 445 -17.11 26.73 9.03
CA ARG A 445 -18.43 27.37 9.10
C ARG A 445 -19.54 26.36 8.88
N MET A 446 -19.43 25.53 7.85
CA MET A 446 -20.42 24.49 7.54
C MET A 446 -20.63 23.57 8.75
N LEU A 447 -19.55 23.11 9.39
CA LEU A 447 -19.63 22.22 10.54
C LEU A 447 -20.30 22.90 11.75
N LEU A 448 -19.95 24.16 12.02
CA LEU A 448 -20.57 24.95 13.10
C LEU A 448 -22.04 25.23 12.81
N ASP A 449 -22.42 25.48 11.55
CA ASP A 449 -23.81 25.70 11.13
C ASP A 449 -24.65 24.42 11.21
N LEU A 450 -24.01 23.23 11.04
CA LEU A 450 -24.63 21.93 11.30
C LEU A 450 -24.81 21.64 12.81
N GLY A 451 -24.19 22.42 13.69
CA GLY A 451 -24.33 22.28 15.14
C GLY A 451 -23.13 21.60 15.82
N ALA A 452 -21.97 21.51 15.15
CA ALA A 452 -20.78 21.01 15.80
C ALA A 452 -20.36 21.88 16.99
N ASP A 453 -19.98 21.25 18.10
CA ASP A 453 -19.52 21.98 19.30
C ASP A 453 -18.14 22.60 19.05
N ALA A 454 -18.07 23.93 19.08
CA ALA A 454 -16.82 24.69 18.91
C ALA A 454 -15.76 24.34 19.97
N ASN A 455 -16.16 23.73 21.07
CA ASN A 455 -15.31 23.34 22.21
C ASN A 455 -15.06 21.83 22.27
N ALA A 456 -15.54 21.07 21.29
CA ALA A 456 -15.23 19.65 21.22
C ALA A 456 -13.72 19.44 21.26
N ALA A 457 -13.29 18.55 22.13
CA ALA A 457 -11.88 18.21 22.33
C ALA A 457 -11.68 16.70 22.18
N ASN A 458 -10.58 16.32 21.59
CA ASN A 458 -10.19 14.90 21.51
C ASN A 458 -9.68 14.37 22.87
N ASN A 459 -9.24 13.12 22.91
CA ASN A 459 -8.75 12.47 24.13
C ASN A 459 -7.52 13.14 24.73
N GLU A 460 -6.75 13.90 23.95
CA GLU A 460 -5.65 14.73 24.41
C GLU A 460 -6.07 16.13 24.86
N GLY A 461 -7.36 16.44 24.84
CA GLY A 461 -7.91 17.77 25.17
C GLY A 461 -7.71 18.81 24.08
N ARG A 462 -7.33 18.42 22.87
CA ARG A 462 -7.08 19.33 21.75
C ARG A 462 -8.37 19.72 21.06
N THR A 463 -8.52 21.03 20.77
CA THR A 463 -9.69 21.61 20.12
C THR A 463 -9.37 22.09 18.70
N ALA A 464 -10.41 22.37 17.93
CA ALA A 464 -10.27 22.98 16.60
C ALA A 464 -9.52 24.31 16.64
N LEU A 465 -9.70 25.09 17.70
CA LEU A 465 -9.00 26.37 17.90
C LEU A 465 -7.48 26.19 18.03
N MET A 466 -7.03 25.15 18.74
CA MET A 466 -5.61 24.82 18.85
C MET A 466 -5.01 24.43 17.51
N GLY A 467 -5.74 23.64 16.71
CA GLY A 467 -5.33 23.28 15.35
C GLY A 467 -5.21 24.50 14.43
N ALA A 468 -6.20 25.40 14.45
CA ALA A 468 -6.17 26.63 13.66
C ALA A 468 -5.02 27.58 14.09
N ALA A 469 -4.73 27.63 15.37
CA ALA A 469 -3.61 28.39 15.93
C ALA A 469 -2.25 27.81 15.49
N LEU A 470 -2.09 26.48 15.53
CA LEU A 470 -0.90 25.78 15.07
C LEU A 470 -0.59 26.04 13.59
N LYS A 471 -1.62 26.22 12.77
CA LYS A 471 -1.51 26.48 11.34
C LYS A 471 -1.44 27.97 10.97
N GLY A 472 -1.50 28.88 11.93
CA GLY A 472 -1.50 30.30 11.66
C GLY A 472 -2.75 30.80 10.90
N ARG A 473 -3.91 30.15 11.06
CA ARG A 473 -5.13 30.43 10.30
C ARG A 473 -6.01 31.49 10.96
N ASN A 474 -5.64 32.77 10.85
CA ASN A 474 -6.30 33.89 11.54
C ASN A 474 -7.80 33.93 11.32
N ALA A 475 -8.28 33.74 10.09
CA ALA A 475 -9.71 33.77 9.78
C ALA A 475 -10.48 32.59 10.43
N ALA A 476 -9.88 31.41 10.51
CA ALA A 476 -10.45 30.26 11.21
C ALA A 476 -10.45 30.48 12.72
N VAL A 477 -9.36 31.02 13.30
CA VAL A 477 -9.31 31.42 14.72
C VAL A 477 -10.42 32.41 15.06
N GLN A 478 -10.57 33.47 14.27
CA GLN A 478 -11.61 34.47 14.49
C GLN A 478 -13.02 33.85 14.44
N LEU A 479 -13.29 33.03 13.39
CA LEU A 479 -14.58 32.37 13.21
C LEU A 479 -14.92 31.44 14.39
N LEU A 480 -13.97 30.60 14.82
CA LEU A 480 -14.17 29.68 15.94
C LEU A 480 -14.48 30.45 17.23
N VAL A 481 -13.73 31.53 17.50
CA VAL A 481 -13.95 32.38 18.69
C VAL A 481 -15.28 33.11 18.63
N ASP A 482 -15.70 33.62 17.46
CA ASP A 482 -17.03 34.25 17.25
C ASP A 482 -18.18 33.29 17.48
N ARG A 483 -17.93 31.99 17.22
CA ARG A 483 -18.90 30.90 17.43
C ARG A 483 -18.76 30.20 18.80
N GLY A 484 -18.04 30.83 19.74
CA GLY A 484 -18.00 30.40 21.14
C GLY A 484 -16.87 29.49 21.54
N ALA A 485 -15.85 29.31 20.71
CA ALA A 485 -14.64 28.59 21.11
C ALA A 485 -13.94 29.30 22.27
N LYS A 486 -13.56 28.56 23.31
CA LYS A 486 -12.93 29.05 24.53
C LYS A 486 -11.44 29.16 24.32
N LEU A 487 -10.90 30.36 24.53
CA LEU A 487 -9.46 30.66 24.40
C LEU A 487 -8.62 30.07 25.53
N GLU A 488 -9.23 29.89 26.69
CA GLU A 488 -8.61 29.38 27.92
C GLU A 488 -8.57 27.84 28.00
N THR A 489 -9.18 27.13 27.05
CA THR A 489 -9.12 25.66 27.04
C THR A 489 -7.69 25.18 26.94
N GLN A 490 -7.35 24.23 27.80
CA GLN A 490 -6.03 23.60 27.84
C GLN A 490 -6.12 22.16 27.36
N ASP A 491 -5.11 21.74 26.61
CA ASP A 491 -4.94 20.33 26.31
C ASP A 491 -4.44 19.56 27.56
N ARG A 492 -4.27 18.24 27.43
CA ARG A 492 -3.79 17.41 28.53
C ARG A 492 -2.26 17.40 28.66
N GLY A 493 -1.56 18.17 27.85
CA GLY A 493 -0.10 18.23 27.82
C GLY A 493 0.57 16.91 27.44
N SER A 494 1.89 16.84 27.62
CA SER A 494 2.62 15.59 27.45
C SER A 494 2.40 14.69 28.67
N ARG A 495 1.85 13.50 28.46
CA ARG A 495 1.69 12.47 29.50
C ARG A 495 2.97 11.69 29.77
N ASP A 496 3.95 11.79 28.90
CA ASP A 496 5.21 11.00 28.99
C ASP A 496 6.27 11.79 29.79
N THR A 497 6.02 11.88 31.09
CA THR A 497 6.86 12.59 32.04
C THR A 497 8.28 12.02 32.17
N ASP A 498 8.45 10.75 31.76
CA ASP A 498 9.73 10.05 32.00
C ASP A 498 10.75 10.29 30.88
N LYS A 499 10.33 10.75 29.71
CA LYS A 499 11.19 10.93 28.52
C LYS A 499 11.62 12.36 28.23
N LEU A 500 10.90 13.35 28.71
CA LEU A 500 11.10 14.77 28.38
C LEU A 500 11.82 15.59 29.44
N GLY A 501 12.26 14.96 30.51
CA GLY A 501 12.86 15.64 31.64
C GLY A 501 11.84 16.39 32.50
N SER A 502 12.23 16.71 33.74
CA SER A 502 11.36 17.27 34.77
C SER A 502 10.75 18.65 34.46
N ALA A 503 11.25 19.37 33.47
CA ALA A 503 10.77 20.72 33.15
C ALA A 503 9.46 20.74 32.33
N ALA A 504 9.09 19.63 31.67
CA ALA A 504 7.92 19.54 30.80
C ALA A 504 6.76 18.76 31.42
N ALA A 505 7.02 18.07 32.51
CA ALA A 505 6.03 17.23 33.19
C ALA A 505 4.84 18.05 33.69
N GLY A 506 3.64 17.72 33.16
CA GLY A 506 2.40 18.33 33.60
C GLY A 506 2.05 19.68 32.96
N HIS A 507 2.83 20.17 31.99
CA HIS A 507 2.42 21.34 31.22
C HIS A 507 1.23 21.03 30.31
N THR A 508 0.23 21.92 30.34
CA THR A 508 -0.92 21.94 29.46
C THR A 508 -0.87 23.19 28.60
N TRP A 509 -1.35 23.10 27.38
CA TRP A 509 -1.16 24.14 26.37
C TRP A 509 -2.51 24.72 25.91
N GLN A 510 -2.53 26.03 25.72
CA GLN A 510 -3.66 26.76 25.17
C GLN A 510 -3.42 27.08 23.68
N ALA A 511 -4.46 27.54 22.97
CA ALA A 511 -4.34 27.95 21.57
C ALA A 511 -3.23 28.98 21.33
N LEU A 512 -2.98 29.89 22.28
CA LEU A 512 -1.89 30.87 22.19
C LEU A 512 -0.51 30.21 22.13
N ASP A 513 -0.30 29.14 22.89
CA ASP A 513 0.98 28.41 22.93
C ASP A 513 1.29 27.73 21.61
N TYR A 514 0.25 27.19 20.94
CA TYR A 514 0.36 26.64 19.60
C TYR A 514 0.72 27.72 18.56
N ALA A 515 0.11 28.91 18.64
CA ALA A 515 0.43 30.03 17.75
C ALA A 515 1.84 30.59 17.97
N GLU A 516 2.35 30.54 19.19
CA GLU A 516 3.72 30.98 19.54
C GLU A 516 4.81 29.96 19.19
N GLY A 517 4.43 28.78 18.68
CA GLY A 517 5.38 27.73 18.35
C GLY A 517 6.04 27.09 19.58
N LEU A 518 5.38 27.12 20.74
CA LEU A 518 5.86 26.49 21.96
C LEU A 518 5.56 24.98 21.97
N VAL A 519 4.62 24.56 21.14
CA VAL A 519 4.13 23.19 21.08
C VAL A 519 4.59 22.54 19.80
N ARG A 520 5.33 21.45 19.91
CA ARG A 520 5.72 20.61 18.78
C ARG A 520 4.74 19.44 18.65
N VAL A 521 4.23 19.21 17.45
CA VAL A 521 3.28 18.13 17.18
C VAL A 521 3.84 17.20 16.12
N GLY A 522 4.02 15.93 16.49
CA GLY A 522 4.58 14.93 15.58
C GLY A 522 5.98 15.30 15.09
N VAL A 523 6.23 15.10 13.81
CA VAL A 523 7.50 15.46 13.14
C VAL A 523 7.58 16.93 12.74
N GLN A 524 6.48 17.69 12.88
CA GLN A 524 6.44 19.08 12.49
C GLN A 524 7.29 19.93 13.43
N SER A 525 8.05 20.84 12.84
CA SER A 525 8.74 21.88 13.62
C SER A 525 7.70 22.76 14.30
N ALA A 526 7.98 23.18 15.52
CA ALA A 526 7.22 24.21 16.19
C ALA A 526 7.42 25.52 15.41
N THR A 527 6.42 25.96 14.69
CA THR A 527 6.46 27.19 13.88
C THR A 527 5.66 28.28 14.61
N ALA A 528 6.31 29.41 14.85
CA ALA A 528 5.64 30.57 15.44
C ALA A 528 4.90 31.37 14.36
N TYR A 529 3.66 31.73 14.66
CA TYR A 529 2.83 32.62 13.85
C TYR A 529 2.52 33.90 14.63
N PRO A 530 3.40 34.92 14.56
CA PRO A 530 3.28 36.14 15.41
C PRO A 530 1.94 36.87 15.21
N GLU A 531 1.42 36.92 13.99
CA GLU A 531 0.14 37.57 13.70
C GLU A 531 -1.02 36.83 14.36
N THR A 532 -1.01 35.49 14.35
CA THR A 532 -2.02 34.66 15.01
C THR A 532 -1.93 34.79 16.53
N ALA A 533 -0.72 34.81 17.08
CA ALA A 533 -0.51 35.04 18.50
C ALA A 533 -1.01 36.42 18.94
N ALA A 534 -0.75 37.47 18.16
CA ALA A 534 -1.25 38.82 18.39
C ALA A 534 -2.80 38.90 18.34
N LEU A 535 -3.41 38.21 17.36
CA LEU A 535 -4.87 38.10 17.25
C LEU A 535 -5.42 37.41 18.51
N ILE A 536 -4.89 36.24 18.91
CA ILE A 536 -5.39 35.51 20.08
C ILE A 536 -5.24 36.36 21.35
N ARG A 537 -4.11 37.06 21.56
CA ARG A 537 -3.97 38.00 22.70
C ARG A 537 -5.01 39.10 22.68
N THR A 538 -5.32 39.64 21.49
CA THR A 538 -6.36 40.67 21.36
C THR A 538 -7.72 40.13 21.74
N LEU A 539 -8.09 38.94 21.27
CA LEU A 539 -9.34 38.28 21.61
C LEU A 539 -9.44 37.95 23.11
N MET A 540 -8.32 37.52 23.73
CA MET A 540 -8.25 37.28 25.17
C MET A 540 -8.52 38.59 25.96
N ARG A 541 -7.89 39.72 25.58
CA ARG A 541 -8.14 41.02 26.21
C ARG A 541 -9.60 41.44 26.06
N GLN A 542 -10.20 41.30 24.88
CA GLN A 542 -11.60 41.64 24.64
C GLN A 542 -12.55 40.83 25.52
N ARG A 543 -12.18 39.61 25.89
CA ARG A 543 -13.00 38.73 26.75
C ARG A 543 -12.60 38.83 28.24
N GLY A 544 -11.71 39.74 28.61
CA GLY A 544 -11.27 39.91 30.00
C GLY A 544 -10.45 38.73 30.55
N LEU A 545 -9.86 37.93 29.66
CA LEU A 545 -9.03 36.80 30.06
C LEU A 545 -7.60 37.22 30.39
N PRO A 546 -6.92 36.55 31.32
CA PRO A 546 -5.48 36.76 31.59
C PRO A 546 -4.67 36.52 30.31
N VAL A 547 -3.86 37.51 29.93
CA VAL A 547 -2.99 37.42 28.76
C VAL A 547 -1.56 37.09 29.19
N PRO A 548 -0.98 35.96 28.82
CA PRO A 548 0.41 35.63 29.11
C PRO A 548 1.38 36.68 28.53
N PRO A 549 2.54 36.90 29.16
CA PRO A 549 3.56 37.85 28.66
C PRO A 549 4.02 37.46 27.24
N GLU A 550 4.50 38.45 26.50
CA GLU A 550 5.12 38.22 25.19
C GLU A 550 6.53 37.63 25.37
N ASN A 551 7.03 37.01 24.27
CA ASN A 551 8.39 36.44 24.21
C ASN A 551 8.67 35.37 25.31
N ARG A 552 7.69 34.52 25.56
CA ARG A 552 7.90 33.37 26.42
C ARG A 552 8.93 32.43 25.80
N ASN A 553 10.01 32.16 26.55
CA ASN A 553 11.08 31.29 26.12
C ASN A 553 10.93 29.94 26.82
N ILE A 554 10.00 29.13 26.31
CA ILE A 554 9.83 27.75 26.73
C ILE A 554 10.42 26.88 25.63
N LEU A 555 11.27 25.92 25.99
CA LEU A 555 11.75 24.92 25.06
C LEU A 555 10.53 24.22 24.48
N SER A 556 10.45 24.13 23.15
CA SER A 556 9.36 23.44 22.48
C SER A 556 9.30 21.99 22.94
N ILE A 557 8.11 21.57 23.38
CA ILE A 557 7.88 20.25 23.95
C ILE A 557 7.05 19.45 22.97
N CYS A 558 7.43 18.21 22.79
CA CYS A 558 6.68 17.29 22.00
C CYS A 558 5.42 16.81 22.73
N VAL A 559 4.25 17.05 22.16
CA VAL A 559 2.95 16.61 22.73
C VAL A 559 2.56 15.19 22.32
N VAL A 560 3.35 14.53 21.48
CA VAL A 560 3.12 13.16 21.05
C VAL A 560 4.25 12.28 21.61
N ALA A 561 3.90 11.20 22.27
CA ALA A 561 4.83 10.28 22.95
C ALA A 561 5.96 9.69 22.08
N LEU A 562 5.96 9.96 20.77
CA LEU A 562 6.90 9.43 19.80
C LEU A 562 7.79 10.49 19.14
N CYS A 563 7.83 11.70 19.66
CA CYS A 563 8.79 12.70 19.23
C CYS A 563 10.19 12.35 19.75
N GLN A 564 10.88 11.48 19.08
CA GLN A 564 12.31 11.20 19.25
C GLN A 564 13.12 11.79 18.11
#